data_2cb87afce306d8f7a2aa454e6a850561
#
_entry.id   2cb87afce306d8f7a2aa454e6a850561
#
_cell.length_a   1.000
_cell.length_b   1.000
_cell.length_c   1.000
_cell.angle_alpha   90.00
_cell.angle_beta   90.00
_cell.angle_gamma   90.00
#
_symmetry.space_group_name_H-M   'P 1'
#
loop_
_entity.id
_entity.type
_entity.pdbx_description
1 polymer ?
#
loop_
_entity_poly.entity_id
_entity_poly.type
_entity_poly.pdbx_seq_one_letter_code
_entity_poly.pdbx_strand_id
1 'polypeptide(L)'
;DVGFLFQDYALFPHLTVAENIAYGLSGRPKQQVRERTSEMLRQIRMMDHADKYPHELSGGEQQRVALARARAPRPSLLLLDEPFSGLDTSLRAKLRRETRDVLKDRGVTAIMVTHDPEEAMLMADRIVLMRDGRVVQTGTPEELYTNPVDAFTAEFFCEVNHLDGVVDGDWIKTDAGLIPNQSHPDGMEVDVLIRPEAVTLGSEAFDKALS
;
A
#
# COMPACT_ATOMS: atom_id res chain seq x y z
N ASP A 1 16.01 -15.20 -9.38
CA ASP A 1 16.43 -14.71 -8.06
C ASP A 1 15.30 -13.88 -7.45
N VAL A 2 15.08 -14.05 -6.12
CA VAL A 2 14.07 -13.32 -5.34
C VAL A 2 14.80 -12.43 -4.33
N GLY A 3 14.41 -11.15 -4.27
CA GLY A 3 14.81 -10.23 -3.22
C GLY A 3 13.74 -10.18 -2.13
N PHE A 4 14.13 -10.04 -0.87
CA PHE A 4 13.21 -9.96 0.25
C PHE A 4 13.52 -8.75 1.13
N LEU A 5 12.48 -8.00 1.48
CA LEU A 5 12.51 -6.95 2.49
C LEU A 5 11.59 -7.35 3.64
N PHE A 6 12.17 -7.54 4.81
CA PHE A 6 11.45 -7.92 6.03
C PHE A 6 10.89 -6.68 6.74
N GLN A 7 9.87 -6.87 7.56
CA GLN A 7 9.20 -5.83 8.33
C GLN A 7 10.16 -5.06 9.26
N ASP A 8 11.11 -5.76 9.88
CA ASP A 8 12.14 -5.20 10.77
C ASP A 8 13.42 -4.77 10.03
N TYR A 9 13.35 -4.72 8.67
CA TYR A 9 14.46 -4.45 7.75
C TYR A 9 15.57 -5.51 7.79
N ALA A 10 15.71 -6.28 8.86
CA ALA A 10 16.68 -7.35 9.07
C ALA A 10 18.10 -7.02 8.58
N LEU A 11 18.56 -5.80 8.85
CA LEU A 11 19.93 -5.39 8.53
C LEU A 11 20.92 -6.12 9.43
N PHE A 12 22.04 -6.52 8.86
CA PHE A 12 23.12 -7.14 9.61
C PHE A 12 23.80 -6.07 10.51
N PRO A 13 23.67 -6.15 11.84
CA PRO A 13 24.12 -5.07 12.73
C PRO A 13 25.65 -4.91 12.78
N HIS A 14 26.38 -5.93 12.43
CA HIS A 14 27.84 -5.99 12.39
C HIS A 14 28.46 -5.59 11.04
N LEU A 15 27.64 -5.30 10.06
CA LEU A 15 28.03 -4.85 8.73
C LEU A 15 27.69 -3.37 8.53
N THR A 16 28.54 -2.65 7.84
CA THR A 16 28.26 -1.27 7.42
C THR A 16 27.13 -1.22 6.40
N VAL A 17 26.65 -0.02 6.08
CA VAL A 17 25.65 0.21 5.01
C VAL A 17 26.13 -0.38 3.68
N ALA A 18 27.36 -0.08 3.28
CA ALA A 18 27.93 -0.60 2.05
C ALA A 18 28.02 -2.13 2.05
N GLU A 19 28.45 -2.73 3.16
CA GLU A 19 28.58 -4.18 3.31
C GLU A 19 27.20 -4.86 3.34
N ASN A 20 26.18 -4.27 3.99
CA ASN A 20 24.80 -4.74 3.94
C ASN A 20 24.31 -4.83 2.49
N ILE A 21 24.49 -3.76 1.70
CA ILE A 21 24.08 -3.73 0.29
C ILE A 21 24.87 -4.76 -0.54
N ALA A 22 26.17 -4.89 -0.29
CA ALA A 22 27.05 -5.82 -0.99
C ALA A 22 26.79 -7.30 -0.65
N TYR A 23 26.12 -7.59 0.47
CA TYR A 23 25.94 -8.97 0.98
C TYR A 23 25.34 -9.91 -0.06
N GLY A 24 24.28 -9.49 -0.75
CA GLY A 24 23.62 -10.27 -1.79
C GLY A 24 24.41 -10.41 -3.10
N LEU A 25 25.59 -9.77 -3.20
CA LEU A 25 26.48 -9.80 -4.37
C LEU A 25 27.66 -10.76 -4.19
N SER A 26 27.67 -11.53 -3.10
CA SER A 26 28.74 -12.51 -2.85
C SER A 26 28.93 -13.47 -4.03
N GLY A 27 30.17 -13.82 -4.31
CA GLY A 27 30.53 -14.67 -5.47
C GLY A 27 30.73 -13.91 -6.78
N ARG A 28 30.45 -12.60 -6.85
CA ARG A 28 30.73 -11.78 -8.04
C ARG A 28 32.16 -11.20 -7.98
N PRO A 29 32.76 -10.80 -9.13
CA PRO A 29 34.03 -10.12 -9.15
C PRO A 29 34.00 -8.84 -8.28
N LYS A 30 35.05 -8.62 -7.50
CA LYS A 30 35.17 -7.47 -6.57
C LYS A 30 34.82 -6.11 -7.19
N GLN A 31 35.24 -5.90 -8.43
CA GLN A 31 34.96 -4.67 -9.15
C GLN A 31 33.47 -4.48 -9.40
N GLN A 32 32.76 -5.53 -9.85
CA GLN A 32 31.31 -5.49 -10.06
C GLN A 32 30.54 -5.25 -8.75
N VAL A 33 30.99 -5.87 -7.65
CA VAL A 33 30.41 -5.63 -6.31
C VAL A 33 30.54 -4.15 -5.93
N ARG A 34 31.74 -3.56 -6.07
CA ARG A 34 31.97 -2.14 -5.76
C ARG A 34 31.12 -1.20 -6.62
N GLU A 35 31.11 -1.42 -7.93
CA GLU A 35 30.32 -0.60 -8.86
C GLU A 35 28.83 -0.67 -8.52
N ARG A 36 28.31 -1.88 -8.29
CA ARG A 36 26.89 -2.08 -7.97
C ARG A 36 26.53 -1.50 -6.60
N THR A 37 27.37 -1.67 -5.59
CA THR A 37 27.16 -1.08 -4.25
C THR A 37 27.13 0.44 -4.35
N SER A 38 28.08 1.06 -5.07
CA SER A 38 28.11 2.51 -5.28
C SER A 38 26.89 3.01 -6.07
N GLU A 39 26.42 2.24 -7.05
CA GLU A 39 25.17 2.54 -7.77
C GLU A 39 23.98 2.56 -6.81
N MET A 40 23.84 1.54 -5.97
CA MET A 40 22.76 1.44 -4.99
C MET A 40 22.80 2.58 -3.97
N LEU A 41 23.98 2.87 -3.39
CA LEU A 41 24.17 3.97 -2.44
C LEU A 41 23.74 5.32 -3.02
N ARG A 42 24.09 5.59 -4.29
CA ARG A 42 23.66 6.81 -4.98
C ARG A 42 22.15 6.87 -5.17
N GLN A 43 21.52 5.76 -5.60
CA GLN A 43 20.08 5.69 -5.81
C GLN A 43 19.27 5.96 -4.55
N ILE A 44 19.74 5.47 -3.39
CA ILE A 44 19.09 5.69 -2.11
C ILE A 44 19.58 6.95 -1.37
N ARG A 45 20.50 7.73 -1.98
CA ARG A 45 21.11 8.96 -1.41
C ARG A 45 21.81 8.72 -0.07
N MET A 46 22.60 7.65 0.00
CA MET A 46 23.27 7.21 1.24
C MET A 46 24.80 7.11 1.08
N MET A 47 25.39 7.80 0.07
CA MET A 47 26.84 7.77 -0.17
C MET A 47 27.64 8.18 1.06
N ASP A 48 27.23 9.26 1.73
CA ASP A 48 27.93 9.79 2.92
C ASP A 48 27.73 8.91 4.19
N HIS A 49 26.89 7.88 4.09
CA HIS A 49 26.60 6.95 5.17
C HIS A 49 27.14 5.54 4.89
N ALA A 50 27.93 5.37 3.84
CA ALA A 50 28.40 4.05 3.39
C ALA A 50 29.12 3.24 4.48
N ASP A 51 29.87 3.92 5.34
CA ASP A 51 30.70 3.32 6.41
C ASP A 51 29.97 3.25 7.77
N LYS A 52 28.74 3.79 7.88
CA LYS A 52 27.94 3.72 9.10
C LYS A 52 27.35 2.33 9.32
N TYR A 53 27.09 2.01 10.57
CA TYR A 53 26.37 0.80 10.98
C TYR A 53 24.87 1.05 11.11
N PRO A 54 24.01 0.01 11.05
CA PRO A 54 22.56 0.15 11.14
C PRO A 54 22.09 0.94 12.36
N HIS A 55 22.69 0.78 13.53
CA HIS A 55 22.33 1.48 14.75
C HIS A 55 22.59 3.00 14.74
N GLU A 56 23.36 3.50 13.77
CA GLU A 56 23.63 4.92 13.56
C GLU A 56 22.64 5.58 12.58
N LEU A 57 21.67 4.81 12.09
CA LEU A 57 20.70 5.23 11.06
C LEU A 57 19.32 5.42 11.66
N SER A 58 18.58 6.40 11.16
CA SER A 58 17.12 6.50 11.37
C SER A 58 16.38 5.33 10.71
N GLY A 59 15.14 5.04 11.16
CA GLY A 59 14.33 3.95 10.60
C GLY A 59 14.15 4.06 9.08
N GLY A 60 13.92 5.28 8.56
CA GLY A 60 13.81 5.49 7.11
C GLY A 60 15.11 5.28 6.34
N GLU A 61 16.27 5.56 6.95
CA GLU A 61 17.57 5.24 6.36
C GLU A 61 17.82 3.73 6.34
N GLN A 62 17.48 3.04 7.44
CA GLN A 62 17.57 1.57 7.53
C GLN A 62 16.70 0.92 6.45
N GLN A 63 15.47 1.39 6.26
CA GLN A 63 14.57 0.89 5.22
C GLN A 63 15.17 1.07 3.82
N ARG A 64 15.71 2.26 3.50
CA ARG A 64 16.36 2.49 2.20
C ARG A 64 17.53 1.55 1.96
N VAL A 65 18.34 1.29 2.99
CA VAL A 65 19.45 0.33 2.91
C VAL A 65 18.92 -1.09 2.68
N ALA A 66 17.89 -1.52 3.39
CA ALA A 66 17.28 -2.84 3.22
C ALA A 66 16.69 -3.04 1.83
N LEU A 67 16.01 -2.01 1.29
CA LEU A 67 15.50 -2.03 -0.09
C LEU A 67 16.64 -2.11 -1.10
N ALA A 68 17.71 -1.35 -0.91
CA ALA A 68 18.88 -1.39 -1.77
C ALA A 68 19.58 -2.76 -1.73
N ARG A 69 19.69 -3.37 -0.53
CA ARG A 69 20.22 -4.73 -0.34
C ARG A 69 19.40 -5.76 -1.11
N ALA A 70 18.07 -5.72 -0.95
CA ALA A 70 17.16 -6.64 -1.65
C ALA A 70 17.25 -6.51 -3.18
N ARG A 71 17.52 -5.31 -3.70
CA ARG A 71 17.61 -5.00 -5.14
C ARG A 71 19.00 -5.15 -5.73
N ALA A 72 20.05 -5.12 -4.91
CA ALA A 72 21.42 -5.17 -5.39
C ALA A 72 21.70 -6.35 -6.34
N PRO A 73 21.20 -7.58 -6.07
CA PRO A 73 21.39 -8.74 -6.96
C PRO A 73 20.66 -8.64 -8.30
N ARG A 74 19.79 -7.67 -8.52
CA ARG A 74 18.85 -7.54 -9.65
C ARG A 74 17.88 -8.72 -9.70
N PRO A 75 17.07 -8.93 -8.65
CA PRO A 75 16.10 -10.01 -8.62
C PRO A 75 15.01 -9.80 -9.67
N SER A 76 14.40 -10.91 -10.13
CA SER A 76 13.22 -10.88 -11.00
C SER A 76 11.92 -10.61 -10.22
N LEU A 77 11.94 -10.84 -8.91
CA LEU A 77 10.81 -10.64 -8.02
C LEU A 77 11.30 -10.03 -6.70
N LEU A 78 10.57 -9.03 -6.19
CA LEU A 78 10.73 -8.49 -4.84
C LEU A 78 9.54 -8.86 -3.98
N LEU A 79 9.81 -9.38 -2.79
CA LEU A 79 8.83 -9.59 -1.74
C LEU A 79 9.04 -8.54 -0.66
N LEU A 80 7.98 -7.77 -0.34
CA LEU A 80 8.01 -6.67 0.61
C LEU A 80 6.98 -6.98 1.70
N ASP A 81 7.46 -7.21 2.92
CA ASP A 81 6.61 -7.52 4.06
C ASP A 81 6.49 -6.29 4.97
N GLU A 82 5.30 -5.68 4.98
CA GLU A 82 4.98 -4.43 5.70
C GLU A 82 6.10 -3.37 5.61
N PRO A 83 6.53 -2.99 4.39
CA PRO A 83 7.77 -2.24 4.21
C PRO A 83 7.76 -0.84 4.84
N PHE A 84 6.61 -0.31 5.21
CA PHE A 84 6.48 1.05 5.76
C PHE A 84 5.92 1.08 7.18
N SER A 85 5.77 -0.08 7.84
CA SER A 85 5.37 -0.16 9.23
C SER A 85 6.41 0.50 10.15
N GLY A 86 5.96 1.12 11.23
CA GLY A 86 6.85 1.75 12.21
C GLY A 86 7.45 3.11 11.81
N LEU A 87 7.09 3.66 10.65
CA LEU A 87 7.51 5.00 10.23
C LEU A 87 6.49 6.07 10.62
N ASP A 88 6.97 7.29 10.91
CA ASP A 88 6.09 8.45 11.03
C ASP A 88 5.38 8.77 9.70
N THR A 89 4.22 9.44 9.79
CA THR A 89 3.33 9.68 8.63
C THR A 89 4.01 10.45 7.50
N SER A 90 4.84 11.45 7.81
CA SER A 90 5.49 12.28 6.80
C SER A 90 6.57 11.50 6.04
N LEU A 91 7.39 10.76 6.78
CA LEU A 91 8.45 9.93 6.21
C LEU A 91 7.87 8.77 5.40
N ARG A 92 6.79 8.15 5.89
CA ARG A 92 6.07 7.07 5.22
C ARG A 92 5.58 7.49 3.83
N ALA A 93 4.87 8.63 3.73
CA ALA A 93 4.36 9.14 2.46
C ALA A 93 5.48 9.43 1.44
N LYS A 94 6.63 9.92 1.90
CA LYS A 94 7.80 10.14 1.06
C LYS A 94 8.40 8.83 0.56
N LEU A 95 8.62 7.86 1.46
CA LEU A 95 9.26 6.60 1.12
C LEU A 95 8.37 5.71 0.24
N ARG A 96 7.05 5.74 0.41
CA ARG A 96 6.10 5.09 -0.50
C ARG A 96 6.32 5.56 -1.94
N ARG A 97 6.35 6.88 -2.18
CA ARG A 97 6.59 7.45 -3.53
C ARG A 97 7.95 7.05 -4.07
N GLU A 98 9.01 7.23 -3.30
CA GLU A 98 10.37 6.87 -3.71
C GLU A 98 10.49 5.38 -4.06
N THR A 99 9.87 4.49 -3.27
CA THR A 99 9.85 3.04 -3.52
C THR A 99 9.08 2.71 -4.78
N ARG A 100 7.89 3.29 -4.96
CA ARG A 100 7.07 3.09 -6.16
C ARG A 100 7.81 3.50 -7.44
N ASP A 101 8.42 4.70 -7.44
CA ASP A 101 9.19 5.20 -8.58
C ASP A 101 10.32 4.24 -8.91
N VAL A 102 11.04 3.80 -7.89
CA VAL A 102 12.13 2.84 -8.03
C VAL A 102 11.68 1.48 -8.60
N LEU A 103 10.51 1.00 -8.22
CA LEU A 103 9.94 -0.26 -8.75
C LEU A 103 9.50 -0.08 -10.22
N LYS A 104 8.82 1.02 -10.54
CA LYS A 104 8.31 1.30 -11.89
C LYS A 104 9.42 1.57 -12.90
N ASP A 105 10.39 2.42 -12.56
CA ASP A 105 11.48 2.79 -13.47
C ASP A 105 12.29 1.60 -13.99
N ARG A 106 12.28 0.49 -13.28
CA ARG A 106 13.06 -0.70 -13.61
C ARG A 106 12.23 -1.90 -14.04
N GLY A 107 10.91 -1.78 -14.05
CA GLY A 107 10.00 -2.88 -14.42
C GLY A 107 10.15 -4.12 -13.53
N VAL A 108 10.46 -3.92 -12.24
CA VAL A 108 10.65 -5.03 -11.29
C VAL A 108 9.28 -5.47 -10.78
N THR A 109 8.96 -6.74 -10.94
CA THR A 109 7.77 -7.33 -10.33
C THR A 109 7.93 -7.33 -8.80
N ALA A 110 6.91 -6.86 -8.08
CA ALA A 110 6.90 -6.86 -6.62
C ALA A 110 5.59 -7.42 -6.08
N ILE A 111 5.68 -8.17 -4.99
CA ILE A 111 4.54 -8.55 -4.16
C ILE A 111 4.75 -7.87 -2.81
N MET A 112 3.76 -7.09 -2.39
CA MET A 112 3.79 -6.37 -1.12
C MET A 112 2.66 -6.87 -0.23
N VAL A 113 2.97 -7.15 1.02
CA VAL A 113 2.01 -7.40 2.08
C VAL A 113 1.90 -6.13 2.91
N THR A 114 0.70 -5.65 3.12
CA THR A 114 0.40 -4.50 3.97
C THR A 114 -1.00 -4.60 4.56
N HIS A 115 -1.20 -4.01 5.72
CA HIS A 115 -2.52 -3.80 6.32
C HIS A 115 -3.00 -2.35 6.15
N ASP A 116 -2.23 -1.51 5.46
CA ASP A 116 -2.54 -0.10 5.23
C ASP A 116 -3.21 0.07 3.85
N PRO A 117 -4.51 0.47 3.82
CA PRO A 117 -5.25 0.64 2.57
C PRO A 117 -4.64 1.71 1.65
N GLU A 118 -4.08 2.79 2.20
CA GLU A 118 -3.41 3.81 1.39
C GLU A 118 -2.19 3.26 0.66
N GLU A 119 -1.41 2.38 1.33
CA GLU A 119 -0.27 1.73 0.69
C GLU A 119 -0.71 0.85 -0.48
N ALA A 120 -1.75 0.02 -0.25
CA ALA A 120 -2.30 -0.83 -1.29
C ALA A 120 -2.79 -0.02 -2.49
N MET A 121 -3.58 1.05 -2.24
CA MET A 121 -4.15 1.91 -3.28
C MET A 121 -3.10 2.68 -4.07
N LEU A 122 -2.04 3.17 -3.42
CA LEU A 122 -1.02 4.00 -4.06
C LEU A 122 0.04 3.19 -4.82
N MET A 123 0.34 1.98 -4.36
CA MET A 123 1.51 1.25 -4.85
C MET A 123 1.19 0.10 -5.79
N ALA A 124 0.04 -0.53 -5.63
CA ALA A 124 -0.29 -1.75 -6.37
C ALA A 124 -0.90 -1.46 -7.76
N ASP A 125 -0.56 -2.29 -8.74
CA ASP A 125 -1.29 -2.38 -9.99
C ASP A 125 -2.51 -3.33 -9.84
N ARG A 126 -2.41 -4.31 -8.92
CA ARG A 126 -3.48 -5.23 -8.51
C ARG A 126 -3.42 -5.51 -7.02
N ILE A 127 -4.58 -5.59 -6.40
CA ILE A 127 -4.74 -5.89 -4.97
C ILE A 127 -5.45 -7.24 -4.83
N VAL A 128 -5.00 -8.03 -3.86
CA VAL A 128 -5.67 -9.22 -3.37
C VAL A 128 -6.08 -8.93 -1.92
N LEU A 129 -7.35 -8.59 -1.71
CA LEU A 129 -7.89 -8.38 -0.37
C LEU A 129 -8.19 -9.72 0.29
N MET A 130 -7.69 -9.89 1.50
CA MET A 130 -7.85 -11.12 2.27
C MET A 130 -8.48 -10.84 3.63
N ARG A 131 -9.34 -11.78 4.09
CA ARG A 131 -9.91 -11.80 5.43
C ARG A 131 -9.95 -13.24 5.93
N ASP A 132 -9.52 -13.45 7.17
CA ASP A 132 -9.52 -14.77 7.83
C ASP A 132 -8.87 -15.89 6.98
N GLY A 133 -7.74 -15.56 6.32
CA GLY A 133 -6.98 -16.49 5.48
C GLY A 133 -7.62 -16.82 4.13
N ARG A 134 -8.69 -16.11 3.74
CA ARG A 134 -9.39 -16.30 2.46
C ARG A 134 -9.33 -15.04 1.61
N VAL A 135 -9.29 -15.21 0.30
CA VAL A 135 -9.41 -14.10 -0.64
C VAL A 135 -10.87 -13.64 -0.67
N VAL A 136 -11.10 -12.35 -0.42
CA VAL A 136 -12.41 -11.69 -0.50
C VAL A 136 -12.62 -11.13 -1.90
N GLN A 137 -11.69 -10.30 -2.36
CA GLN A 137 -11.76 -9.68 -3.68
C GLN A 137 -10.36 -9.49 -4.26
N THR A 138 -10.29 -9.55 -5.60
CA THR A 138 -9.06 -9.26 -6.35
C THR A 138 -9.39 -8.33 -7.51
N GLY A 139 -8.61 -7.26 -7.67
CA GLY A 139 -8.81 -6.30 -8.76
C GLY A 139 -7.77 -5.19 -8.76
N THR A 140 -7.98 -4.19 -9.60
CA THR A 140 -7.24 -2.94 -9.53
C THR A 140 -7.67 -2.13 -8.30
N PRO A 141 -6.88 -1.16 -7.83
CA PRO A 141 -7.30 -0.24 -6.79
C PRO A 141 -8.66 0.40 -7.07
N GLU A 142 -8.87 0.87 -8.30
CA GLU A 142 -10.12 1.49 -8.73
C GLU A 142 -11.31 0.52 -8.66
N GLU A 143 -11.14 -0.73 -9.11
CA GLU A 143 -12.22 -1.74 -9.04
C GLU A 143 -12.62 -2.05 -7.61
N LEU A 144 -11.66 -2.21 -6.68
CA LEU A 144 -11.99 -2.49 -5.29
C LEU A 144 -12.65 -1.30 -4.59
N TYR A 145 -12.26 -0.10 -4.99
CA TYR A 145 -12.85 1.12 -4.46
C TYR A 145 -14.26 1.38 -5.00
N THR A 146 -14.46 1.28 -6.33
CA THR A 146 -15.74 1.64 -6.97
C THR A 146 -16.78 0.53 -6.91
N ASN A 147 -16.36 -0.74 -6.92
CA ASN A 147 -17.21 -1.92 -6.97
C ASN A 147 -16.84 -2.93 -5.87
N PRO A 148 -16.95 -2.57 -4.58
CA PRO A 148 -16.67 -3.49 -3.49
C PRO A 148 -17.71 -4.63 -3.49
N VAL A 149 -17.24 -5.88 -3.26
CA VAL A 149 -18.14 -7.05 -3.24
C VAL A 149 -18.98 -7.15 -1.97
N ASP A 150 -18.53 -6.51 -0.89
CA ASP A 150 -19.21 -6.49 0.41
C ASP A 150 -18.85 -5.22 1.22
N ALA A 151 -19.55 -5.04 2.35
CA ALA A 151 -19.32 -3.94 3.28
C ALA A 151 -17.87 -3.91 3.80
N PHE A 152 -17.31 -5.06 4.15
CA PHE A 152 -15.92 -5.14 4.60
C PHE A 152 -14.93 -4.57 3.57
N THR A 153 -15.13 -4.88 2.30
CA THR A 153 -14.26 -4.33 1.22
C THR A 153 -14.41 -2.81 1.11
N ALA A 154 -15.64 -2.28 1.23
CA ALA A 154 -15.88 -0.84 1.19
C ALA A 154 -15.19 -0.12 2.36
N GLU A 155 -15.38 -0.64 3.58
CA GLU A 155 -14.83 -0.10 4.83
C GLU A 155 -13.30 -0.19 4.90
N PHE A 156 -12.71 -1.22 4.30
CA PHE A 156 -11.25 -1.39 4.30
C PHE A 156 -10.54 -0.25 3.58
N PHE A 157 -11.10 0.26 2.48
CA PHE A 157 -10.44 1.28 1.65
C PHE A 157 -10.83 2.72 1.98
N CYS A 158 -11.93 2.96 2.70
CA CYS A 158 -12.32 4.31 3.12
C CYS A 158 -13.24 4.26 4.35
N GLU A 159 -13.30 5.36 5.07
CA GLU A 159 -14.35 5.57 6.06
C GLU A 159 -15.70 5.65 5.34
N VAL A 160 -16.71 5.01 5.91
CA VAL A 160 -18.10 5.02 5.42
C VAL A 160 -19.04 5.40 6.53
N ASN A 161 -20.14 6.06 6.18
CA ASN A 161 -21.26 6.30 7.08
C ASN A 161 -22.28 5.17 6.89
N HIS A 162 -22.76 4.61 8.00
CA HIS A 162 -23.78 3.57 8.02
C HIS A 162 -25.15 4.20 8.26
N LEU A 163 -26.11 3.86 7.43
CA LEU A 163 -27.50 4.25 7.60
C LEU A 163 -28.38 3.02 7.53
N ASP A 164 -29.14 2.78 8.59
CA ASP A 164 -30.19 1.75 8.57
C ASP A 164 -31.28 2.16 7.59
N GLY A 165 -31.69 1.26 6.72
CA GLY A 165 -32.69 1.49 5.72
C GLY A 165 -33.69 0.34 5.58
N VAL A 166 -34.90 0.66 5.11
CA VAL A 166 -35.93 -0.33 4.75
C VAL A 166 -36.35 -0.09 3.32
N VAL A 167 -36.34 -1.14 2.52
CA VAL A 167 -36.75 -1.10 1.11
C VAL A 167 -38.28 -0.91 1.04
N ASP A 168 -38.71 0.07 0.25
CA ASP A 168 -40.10 0.37 -0.04
C ASP A 168 -40.23 0.66 -1.57
N GLY A 169 -40.51 -0.36 -2.33
CA GLY A 169 -40.59 -0.30 -3.78
C GLY A 169 -39.25 0.11 -4.42
N ASP A 170 -39.25 1.23 -5.14
CA ASP A 170 -38.07 1.76 -5.84
C ASP A 170 -37.12 2.56 -4.91
N TRP A 171 -37.42 2.66 -3.62
CA TRP A 171 -36.69 3.47 -2.66
C TRP A 171 -36.26 2.68 -1.43
N ILE A 172 -35.18 3.09 -0.84
CA ILE A 172 -34.72 2.70 0.51
C ILE A 172 -34.97 3.90 1.41
N LYS A 173 -35.83 3.70 2.43
CA LYS A 173 -36.13 4.69 3.46
C LYS A 173 -35.05 4.64 4.54
N THR A 174 -34.36 5.76 4.78
CA THR A 174 -33.38 5.93 5.83
C THR A 174 -33.67 7.20 6.64
N ASP A 175 -33.02 7.37 7.79
CA ASP A 175 -33.13 8.60 8.60
C ASP A 175 -32.58 9.84 7.87
N ALA A 176 -31.71 9.67 6.89
CA ALA A 176 -31.16 10.74 6.07
C ALA A 176 -31.99 11.07 4.81
N GLY A 177 -33.04 10.28 4.53
CA GLY A 177 -33.92 10.47 3.37
C GLY A 177 -34.12 9.23 2.54
N LEU A 178 -34.55 9.42 1.27
CA LEU A 178 -34.83 8.35 0.32
C LEU A 178 -33.61 8.11 -0.56
N ILE A 179 -33.22 6.85 -0.70
CA ILE A 179 -32.11 6.43 -1.56
C ILE A 179 -32.67 5.47 -2.61
N PRO A 180 -32.28 5.57 -3.90
CA PRO A 180 -32.78 4.66 -4.92
C PRO A 180 -32.44 3.20 -4.61
N ASN A 181 -33.45 2.33 -4.68
CA ASN A 181 -33.28 0.89 -4.56
C ASN A 181 -32.77 0.32 -5.88
N GLN A 182 -31.64 -0.38 -5.87
CA GLN A 182 -31.07 -0.93 -7.09
C GLN A 182 -31.56 -2.35 -7.41
N SER A 183 -31.93 -3.18 -6.43
CA SER A 183 -32.40 -4.56 -6.68
C SER A 183 -32.80 -5.34 -5.42
N HIS A 184 -33.04 -4.70 -4.30
CA HIS A 184 -33.41 -5.41 -3.06
C HIS A 184 -34.92 -5.63 -2.99
N PRO A 185 -35.41 -6.76 -2.42
CA PRO A 185 -36.83 -7.04 -2.22
C PRO A 185 -37.49 -6.04 -1.30
N ASP A 186 -38.78 -5.74 -1.57
CA ASP A 186 -39.59 -4.86 -0.74
C ASP A 186 -39.68 -5.36 0.70
N GLY A 187 -39.62 -4.46 1.67
CA GLY A 187 -39.62 -4.76 3.11
C GLY A 187 -38.29 -5.29 3.67
N MET A 188 -37.23 -5.40 2.86
CA MET A 188 -35.91 -5.84 3.34
C MET A 188 -35.25 -4.73 4.16
N GLU A 189 -34.69 -5.10 5.33
CA GLU A 189 -33.78 -4.23 6.09
C GLU A 189 -32.40 -4.29 5.45
N VAL A 190 -31.81 -3.12 5.23
CA VAL A 190 -30.48 -2.96 4.56
C VAL A 190 -29.61 -1.96 5.31
N ASP A 191 -28.31 -2.18 5.31
CA ASP A 191 -27.32 -1.22 5.76
C ASP A 191 -26.79 -0.46 4.53
N VAL A 192 -27.05 0.84 4.47
CA VAL A 192 -26.63 1.71 3.37
C VAL A 192 -25.33 2.37 3.73
N LEU A 193 -24.29 2.09 2.95
CA LEU A 193 -22.96 2.63 3.14
C LEU A 193 -22.77 3.88 2.29
N ILE A 194 -22.52 5.02 2.93
CA ILE A 194 -22.29 6.30 2.25
C ILE A 194 -20.87 6.78 2.50
N ARG A 195 -20.11 6.98 1.44
CA ARG A 195 -18.79 7.58 1.52
C ARG A 195 -18.88 9.08 1.80
N PRO A 196 -17.93 9.67 2.59
CA PRO A 196 -17.93 11.10 2.89
C PRO A 196 -17.97 12.00 1.65
N GLU A 197 -17.30 11.63 0.58
CA GLU A 197 -17.27 12.38 -0.67
C GLU A 197 -18.58 12.37 -1.47
N ALA A 198 -19.47 11.44 -1.17
CA ALA A 198 -20.82 11.40 -1.76
C ALA A 198 -21.79 12.38 -1.06
N VAL A 199 -21.37 12.98 0.07
CA VAL A 199 -22.20 13.91 0.83
C VAL A 199 -21.89 15.33 0.40
N THR A 200 -22.89 16.03 -0.12
CA THR A 200 -22.78 17.46 -0.47
C THR A 200 -23.66 18.29 0.46
N LEU A 201 -23.07 19.29 1.12
CA LEU A 201 -23.81 20.27 1.93
C LEU A 201 -24.19 21.47 1.06
N GLY A 202 -25.48 21.72 0.92
CA GLY A 202 -26.01 22.86 0.16
C GLY A 202 -27.22 23.49 0.83
N SER A 203 -27.41 24.81 0.64
CA SER A 203 -28.57 25.54 1.14
C SER A 203 -29.85 25.34 0.31
N GLU A 204 -29.75 24.68 -0.84
CA GLU A 204 -30.88 24.42 -1.77
C GLU A 204 -31.01 22.94 -2.04
N ALA A 205 -31.45 22.25 -1.07
CA ALA A 205 -31.58 21.11 -1.44
C ALA A 205 -31.65 19.75 -1.69
N PHE A 206 -32.38 19.24 -1.07
CA PHE A 206 -32.79 17.86 -1.18
C PHE A 206 -33.36 17.43 -2.57
N ASP A 207 -33.81 18.35 -3.40
CA ASP A 207 -34.45 18.03 -4.68
C ASP A 207 -33.47 17.73 -5.85
N LYS A 208 -32.17 18.00 -5.73
CA LYS A 208 -31.20 17.77 -6.82
C LYS A 208 -30.25 16.60 -6.63
N ALA A 209 -30.19 16.03 -5.45
CA ALA A 209 -29.34 14.85 -5.17
C ALA A 209 -30.00 13.53 -5.59
N LEU A 210 -31.22 13.58 -6.07
CA LEU A 210 -32.05 12.41 -6.42
C LEU A 210 -32.40 12.36 -7.94
N SER A 211 -31.69 13.08 -8.79
CA SER A 211 -31.86 13.03 -10.25
C SER A 211 -30.65 12.44 -10.96
#